data_c464224ccbd78248a2606c1336243062
#
_entry.id   c464224ccbd78248a2606c1336243062
#
_cell.length_a   1.000
_cell.length_b   1.000
_cell.length_c   1.000
_cell.angle_alpha   90.00
_cell.angle_beta   90.00
_cell.angle_gamma   90.00
#
_symmetry.space_group_name_H-M   'P 1'
#
loop_
_entity.id
_entity.type
_entity.pdbx_description
1 polymer ?
#
loop_
_entity_poly.entity_id
_entity_poly.type
_entity_poly.pdbx_seq_one_letter_code
_entity_poly.pdbx_strand_id
1 'polypeptide(L)'
;MVRVTHWLTTIAFLALLVSGGEIVLSHPRFYWGETGNVNMQPWLNLHLPSSRHSVPTGYGYVLPDQNGWSRYLHFQAAWLAVATALFYGIFGLVSGHFRRNLLPAKSDLSFKRIGVSVVRHWRFEPPAADETWSYNVLQRMTYVLVVFAIFPLMIWTGLAMSFGFTAAFPLAVRLLGGQQTARSLHFLATILLVLFLVVHIVMIVVAGFRKRMRAMITGRADPVATATSAVGPSEARPPHPASEGATL
;
A
#
# COMPACT_ATOMS: atom_id res chain seq x y z
N MET A 1 12.51 11.68 -3.16
CA MET A 1 11.73 10.95 -4.16
C MET A 1 10.65 10.10 -3.52
N VAL A 2 10.97 9.03 -2.75
CA VAL A 2 9.98 8.11 -2.14
C VAL A 2 8.82 8.82 -1.44
N ARG A 3 9.07 9.90 -0.70
CA ARG A 3 8.02 10.68 -0.01
C ARG A 3 7.04 11.34 -0.98
N VAL A 4 7.56 11.94 -2.04
CA VAL A 4 6.72 12.62 -3.05
C VAL A 4 5.84 11.61 -3.76
N THR A 5 6.41 10.50 -4.24
CA THR A 5 5.64 9.44 -4.90
C THR A 5 4.63 8.81 -3.95
N HIS A 6 4.98 8.62 -2.67
CA HIS A 6 4.04 8.12 -1.66
C HIS A 6 2.82 9.04 -1.52
N TRP A 7 3.01 10.36 -1.35
CA TRP A 7 1.89 11.28 -1.19
C TRP A 7 1.05 11.43 -2.46
N LEU A 8 1.69 11.46 -3.63
CA LEU A 8 0.96 11.47 -4.91
C LEU A 8 0.11 10.20 -5.08
N THR A 9 0.70 9.03 -4.78
CA THR A 9 -0.04 7.76 -4.80
C THR A 9 -1.17 7.74 -3.77
N THR A 10 -0.97 8.29 -2.58
CA THR A 10 -2.00 8.37 -1.53
C THR A 10 -3.19 9.20 -2.00
N ILE A 11 -2.94 10.39 -2.55
CA ILE A 11 -3.99 11.27 -3.07
C ILE A 11 -4.74 10.59 -4.22
N ALA A 12 -4.00 10.03 -5.18
CA ALA A 12 -4.58 9.30 -6.30
C ALA A 12 -5.41 8.10 -5.82
N PHE A 13 -4.90 7.33 -4.87
CA PHE A 13 -5.58 6.16 -4.33
C PHE A 13 -6.89 6.53 -3.61
N LEU A 14 -6.91 7.58 -2.79
CA LEU A 14 -8.12 8.04 -2.13
C LEU A 14 -9.17 8.53 -3.15
N ALA A 15 -8.75 9.26 -4.18
CA ALA A 15 -9.63 9.67 -5.27
C ALA A 15 -10.19 8.45 -6.04
N LEU A 16 -9.34 7.45 -6.33
CA LEU A 16 -9.74 6.19 -6.96
C LEU A 16 -10.72 5.39 -6.08
N LEU A 17 -10.49 5.36 -4.77
CA LEU A 17 -11.36 4.63 -3.84
C LEU A 17 -12.76 5.24 -3.79
N VAL A 18 -12.85 6.57 -3.65
CA VAL A 18 -14.14 7.28 -3.62
C VAL A 18 -14.88 7.12 -4.95
N SER A 19 -14.21 7.41 -6.06
CA SER A 19 -14.81 7.31 -7.39
C SER A 19 -15.15 5.87 -7.78
N GLY A 20 -14.30 4.91 -7.41
CA GLY A 20 -14.52 3.48 -7.62
C GLY A 20 -15.70 2.95 -6.82
N GLY A 21 -15.87 3.40 -5.57
CA GLY A 21 -17.03 3.08 -4.75
C GLY A 21 -18.33 3.51 -5.42
N GLU A 22 -18.38 4.73 -5.96
CA GLU A 22 -19.55 5.24 -6.71
C GLU A 22 -19.82 4.43 -7.98
N ILE A 23 -18.76 4.03 -8.71
CA ILE A 23 -18.90 3.16 -9.88
C ILE A 23 -19.48 1.78 -9.49
N VAL A 24 -19.07 1.22 -8.35
CA VAL A 24 -19.59 -0.05 -7.85
C VAL A 24 -21.07 0.07 -7.44
N LEU A 25 -21.47 1.18 -6.81
CA LEU A 25 -22.89 1.44 -6.49
C LEU A 25 -23.78 1.39 -7.74
N SER A 26 -23.28 1.84 -8.87
CA SER A 26 -24.02 1.81 -10.14
C SER A 26 -24.00 0.47 -10.84
N HIS A 27 -22.98 -0.34 -10.56
CA HIS A 27 -22.77 -1.62 -11.22
C HIS A 27 -22.42 -2.71 -10.18
N PRO A 28 -23.34 -3.09 -9.28
CA PRO A 28 -23.03 -3.95 -8.14
C PRO A 28 -22.94 -5.45 -8.46
N ARG A 29 -23.07 -5.82 -9.73
CA ARG A 29 -23.01 -7.23 -10.18
C ARG A 29 -21.72 -7.51 -10.90
N PHE A 30 -21.06 -8.59 -10.57
CA PHE A 30 -19.78 -9.01 -11.15
C PHE A 30 -19.91 -10.37 -11.84
N TYR A 31 -19.26 -10.51 -12.98
CA TYR A 31 -19.32 -11.68 -13.84
C TYR A 31 -17.92 -12.14 -14.22
N TRP A 32 -17.81 -13.37 -14.69
CA TRP A 32 -16.62 -13.89 -15.36
C TRP A 32 -16.83 -13.95 -16.87
N GLY A 33 -15.76 -13.83 -17.65
CA GLY A 33 -15.80 -13.88 -19.10
C GLY A 33 -15.87 -12.52 -19.77
N GLU A 34 -16.34 -12.50 -21.02
CA GLU A 34 -16.42 -11.29 -21.85
C GLU A 34 -17.65 -10.44 -21.54
N THR A 35 -18.78 -11.10 -21.33
CA THR A 35 -20.09 -10.45 -21.22
C THR A 35 -20.72 -10.65 -19.87
N GLY A 36 -21.58 -9.70 -19.48
CA GLY A 36 -22.41 -9.79 -18.30
C GLY A 36 -23.67 -8.96 -18.51
N ASN A 37 -24.83 -9.56 -18.29
CA ASN A 37 -26.12 -8.89 -18.40
C ASN A 37 -27.06 -9.28 -17.27
N VAL A 38 -28.23 -8.65 -17.22
CA VAL A 38 -29.21 -8.86 -16.16
C VAL A 38 -29.80 -10.27 -16.10
N ASN A 39 -29.74 -11.02 -17.21
CA ASN A 39 -30.25 -12.37 -17.32
C ASN A 39 -29.20 -13.44 -16.98
N MET A 40 -27.94 -13.04 -16.81
CA MET A 40 -26.86 -13.92 -16.40
C MET A 40 -26.73 -13.94 -14.88
N GLN A 41 -26.39 -15.09 -14.32
CA GLN A 41 -26.11 -15.19 -12.91
C GLN A 41 -24.73 -14.60 -12.58
N PRO A 42 -24.66 -13.53 -11.76
CA PRO A 42 -23.38 -12.98 -11.34
C PRO A 42 -22.72 -13.92 -10.33
N TRP A 43 -21.38 -13.98 -10.34
CA TRP A 43 -20.64 -14.69 -9.28
C TRP A 43 -20.68 -13.91 -7.96
N LEU A 44 -20.83 -12.57 -8.03
CA LEU A 44 -21.02 -11.70 -6.88
C LEU A 44 -22.08 -10.64 -7.19
N ASN A 45 -23.06 -10.51 -6.29
CA ASN A 45 -24.05 -9.46 -6.29
C ASN A 45 -24.03 -8.78 -4.92
N LEU A 46 -23.66 -7.52 -4.89
CA LEU A 46 -23.50 -6.78 -3.63
C LEU A 46 -24.83 -6.32 -3.01
N HIS A 47 -25.97 -6.55 -3.65
CA HIS A 47 -27.32 -6.18 -3.17
C HIS A 47 -27.39 -4.73 -2.64
N LEU A 48 -26.53 -3.84 -3.18
CA LEU A 48 -26.56 -2.44 -2.84
C LEU A 48 -27.75 -1.76 -3.50
N PRO A 49 -28.39 -0.76 -2.86
CA PRO A 49 -29.39 0.06 -3.52
C PRO A 49 -28.71 0.72 -4.72
N SER A 50 -29.04 0.22 -5.92
CA SER A 50 -28.41 0.75 -7.13
C SER A 50 -28.82 2.21 -7.32
N SER A 51 -27.89 3.06 -7.70
CA SER A 51 -28.15 4.44 -8.10
C SER A 51 -29.08 4.54 -9.32
N ARG A 52 -29.40 3.41 -9.94
CA ARG A 52 -30.40 3.31 -11.01
C ARG A 52 -31.84 3.38 -10.53
N HIS A 53 -32.10 3.19 -9.24
CA HIS A 53 -33.38 3.58 -8.68
C HIS A 53 -33.39 5.10 -8.58
N SER A 54 -34.21 5.71 -9.42
CA SER A 54 -34.46 7.13 -9.47
C SER A 54 -34.50 7.76 -8.07
N VAL A 55 -33.46 8.48 -7.72
CA VAL A 55 -33.52 9.37 -6.55
C VAL A 55 -34.13 10.67 -7.05
N PRO A 56 -35.38 11.01 -6.66
CA PRO A 56 -35.93 12.29 -6.97
C PRO A 56 -35.06 13.37 -6.34
N THR A 57 -34.42 14.18 -7.14
CA THR A 57 -33.58 15.28 -6.64
C THR A 57 -34.35 16.48 -6.14
N GLY A 58 -35.69 16.49 -6.31
CA GLY A 58 -36.53 17.65 -6.08
C GLY A 58 -36.44 18.72 -7.17
N TYR A 59 -35.55 18.55 -8.15
CA TYR A 59 -35.34 19.47 -9.26
C TYR A 59 -35.91 18.97 -10.59
N GLY A 60 -36.76 17.96 -10.56
CA GLY A 60 -37.43 17.44 -11.76
C GLY A 60 -36.56 16.53 -12.63
N TYR A 61 -35.33 16.23 -12.21
CA TYR A 61 -34.48 15.22 -12.85
C TYR A 61 -34.08 14.12 -11.89
N VAL A 62 -33.78 13.02 -12.45
CA VAL A 62 -33.44 11.79 -11.74
C VAL A 62 -31.93 11.62 -11.80
N LEU A 63 -31.30 11.17 -10.72
CA LEU A 63 -29.86 10.93 -10.60
C LEU A 63 -29.39 9.52 -11.03
N PRO A 64 -30.02 8.80 -12.01
CA PRO A 64 -29.63 7.39 -12.24
C PRO A 64 -28.25 7.24 -12.84
N ASP A 65 -27.70 8.26 -13.47
CA ASP A 65 -26.44 8.19 -14.20
C ASP A 65 -25.46 9.31 -13.87
N GLN A 66 -25.49 9.78 -12.64
CA GLN A 66 -24.52 10.77 -12.16
C GLN A 66 -23.10 10.22 -11.99
N ASN A 67 -22.80 9.10 -12.62
CA ASN A 67 -21.46 8.51 -12.63
C ASN A 67 -20.50 9.20 -13.59
N GLY A 68 -20.94 10.19 -14.33
CA GLY A 68 -20.07 10.95 -15.22
C GLY A 68 -18.87 11.54 -14.48
N TRP A 69 -19.11 12.19 -13.32
CA TRP A 69 -18.04 12.75 -12.50
C TRP A 69 -17.14 11.66 -11.90
N SER A 70 -17.70 10.54 -11.42
CA SER A 70 -16.94 9.47 -10.79
C SER A 70 -16.04 8.76 -11.79
N ARG A 71 -16.53 8.47 -13.00
CA ARG A 71 -15.71 7.93 -14.08
C ARG A 71 -14.60 8.90 -14.49
N TYR A 72 -14.95 10.19 -14.65
CA TYR A 72 -13.96 11.20 -14.99
C TYR A 72 -12.86 11.31 -13.94
N LEU A 73 -13.22 11.43 -12.67
CA LEU A 73 -12.26 11.46 -11.56
C LEU A 73 -11.44 10.18 -11.49
N HIS A 74 -12.09 9.02 -11.68
CA HIS A 74 -11.41 7.73 -11.66
C HIS A 74 -10.32 7.64 -12.73
N PHE A 75 -10.61 8.04 -13.96
CA PHE A 75 -9.62 8.03 -15.03
C PHE A 75 -8.50 9.04 -14.80
N GLN A 76 -8.79 10.26 -14.34
CA GLN A 76 -7.76 11.25 -14.06
C GLN A 76 -6.84 10.79 -12.91
N ALA A 77 -7.41 10.28 -11.84
CA ALA A 77 -6.64 9.74 -10.72
C ALA A 77 -5.84 8.48 -11.11
N ALA A 78 -6.40 7.64 -12.01
CA ALA A 78 -5.70 6.47 -12.53
C ALA A 78 -4.46 6.87 -13.35
N TRP A 79 -4.57 7.88 -14.23
CA TRP A 79 -3.41 8.38 -14.98
C TRP A 79 -2.35 8.98 -14.06
N LEU A 80 -2.74 9.70 -13.01
CA LEU A 80 -1.81 10.19 -11.99
C LEU A 80 -1.10 9.01 -11.29
N ALA A 81 -1.85 7.98 -10.91
CA ALA A 81 -1.29 6.78 -10.29
C ALA A 81 -0.33 6.03 -11.23
N VAL A 82 -0.69 5.85 -12.51
CA VAL A 82 0.16 5.21 -13.53
C VAL A 82 1.44 6.01 -13.74
N ALA A 83 1.35 7.33 -13.94
CA ALA A 83 2.51 8.18 -14.13
C ALA A 83 3.45 8.14 -12.91
N THR A 84 2.88 8.16 -11.70
CA THR A 84 3.64 8.06 -10.44
C THR A 84 4.31 6.69 -10.31
N ALA A 85 3.59 5.61 -10.65
CA ALA A 85 4.12 4.25 -10.63
C ALA A 85 5.27 4.04 -11.62
N LEU A 86 5.13 4.55 -12.85
CA LEU A 86 6.18 4.51 -13.87
C LEU A 86 7.42 5.29 -13.41
N PHE A 87 7.22 6.50 -12.90
CA PHE A 87 8.30 7.32 -12.39
C PHE A 87 9.04 6.62 -11.23
N TYR A 88 8.28 6.07 -10.26
CA TYR A 88 8.86 5.31 -9.15
C TYR A 88 9.57 4.04 -9.62
N GLY A 89 8.98 3.33 -10.59
CA GLY A 89 9.56 2.13 -11.20
C GLY A 89 10.91 2.42 -11.87
N ILE A 90 10.95 3.43 -12.75
CA ILE A 90 12.18 3.85 -13.44
C ILE A 90 13.23 4.30 -12.42
N PHE A 91 12.85 5.18 -11.49
CA PHE A 91 13.76 5.63 -10.43
C PHE A 91 14.29 4.46 -9.60
N GLY A 92 13.43 3.52 -9.20
CA GLY A 92 13.80 2.37 -8.38
C GLY A 92 14.77 1.41 -9.08
N LEU A 93 14.61 1.24 -10.40
CA LEU A 93 15.51 0.44 -11.22
C LEU A 93 16.86 1.13 -11.42
N VAL A 94 16.86 2.39 -11.87
CA VAL A 94 18.08 3.13 -12.18
C VAL A 94 18.93 3.39 -10.92
N SER A 95 18.29 3.74 -9.80
CA SER A 95 19.02 4.01 -8.55
C SER A 95 19.41 2.76 -7.77
N GLY A 96 18.96 1.56 -8.19
CA GLY A 96 19.13 0.32 -7.43
C GLY A 96 18.36 0.28 -6.11
N HIS A 97 17.39 1.19 -5.95
CA HIS A 97 16.59 1.32 -4.72
C HIS A 97 15.88 0.03 -4.35
N PHE A 98 15.32 -0.68 -5.33
CA PHE A 98 14.61 -1.93 -5.09
C PHE A 98 15.50 -3.01 -4.50
N ARG A 99 16.72 -3.17 -5.03
CA ARG A 99 17.67 -4.16 -4.53
C ARG A 99 18.14 -3.86 -3.11
N ARG A 100 18.37 -2.58 -2.79
CA ARG A 100 18.94 -2.17 -1.50
C ARG A 100 17.91 -2.09 -0.39
N ASN A 101 16.68 -1.67 -0.70
CA ASN A 101 15.71 -1.29 0.33
C ASN A 101 14.43 -2.13 0.32
N LEU A 102 14.05 -2.71 -0.82
CA LEU A 102 12.76 -3.36 -0.95
C LEU A 102 12.86 -4.90 -0.98
N LEU A 103 13.81 -5.43 -1.73
CA LEU A 103 13.93 -6.87 -1.85
C LEU A 103 14.47 -7.49 -0.55
N PRO A 104 13.81 -8.54 -0.01
CA PRO A 104 14.31 -9.25 1.16
C PRO A 104 15.64 -9.95 0.84
N ALA A 105 16.53 -9.99 1.81
CA ALA A 105 17.75 -10.79 1.67
C ALA A 105 17.39 -12.29 1.63
N LYS A 106 18.20 -13.11 0.96
CA LYS A 106 17.96 -14.57 0.89
C LYS A 106 17.85 -15.21 2.29
N SER A 107 18.62 -14.68 3.25
CA SER A 107 18.58 -15.09 4.65
C SER A 107 17.25 -14.82 5.34
N ASP A 108 16.48 -13.82 4.86
CA ASP A 108 15.24 -13.38 5.47
C ASP A 108 14.05 -14.25 5.02
N LEU A 109 14.19 -14.96 3.90
CA LEU A 109 13.16 -15.82 3.32
C LEU A 109 13.02 -17.19 4.03
N SER A 110 13.63 -17.36 5.20
CA SER A 110 13.46 -18.58 6.00
C SER A 110 12.03 -18.68 6.53
N PHE A 111 11.38 -19.83 6.33
CA PHE A 111 10.02 -20.09 6.85
C PHE A 111 9.90 -19.81 8.36
N LYS A 112 10.96 -20.10 9.13
CA LYS A 112 11.00 -19.83 10.58
C LYS A 112 10.91 -18.34 10.88
N ARG A 113 11.67 -17.48 10.15
CA ARG A 113 11.64 -16.02 10.34
C ARG A 113 10.31 -15.43 9.91
N ILE A 114 9.75 -15.89 8.80
CA ILE A 114 8.42 -15.48 8.32
C ILE A 114 7.36 -15.84 9.38
N GLY A 115 7.36 -17.08 9.90
CA GLY A 115 6.41 -17.51 10.92
C GLY A 115 6.49 -16.67 12.21
N VAL A 116 7.70 -16.41 12.69
CA VAL A 116 7.91 -15.53 13.87
C VAL A 116 7.39 -14.11 13.60
N SER A 117 7.66 -13.57 12.41
CA SER A 117 7.18 -12.24 12.02
C SER A 117 5.65 -12.17 11.94
N VAL A 118 4.99 -13.20 11.41
CA VAL A 118 3.53 -13.29 11.37
C VAL A 118 2.95 -13.32 12.78
N VAL A 119 3.47 -14.15 13.68
CA VAL A 119 2.99 -14.25 15.06
C VAL A 119 3.16 -12.93 15.82
N ARG A 120 4.30 -12.25 15.66
CA ARG A 120 4.54 -10.94 16.28
C ARG A 120 3.55 -9.87 15.77
N HIS A 121 3.28 -9.86 14.46
CA HIS A 121 2.28 -8.96 13.88
C HIS A 121 0.87 -9.23 14.42
N TRP A 122 0.51 -10.50 14.53
CA TRP A 122 -0.78 -10.88 15.11
C TRP A 122 -0.94 -10.47 16.58
N ARG A 123 0.18 -10.46 17.33
CA ARG A 123 0.20 -10.04 18.74
C ARG A 123 0.37 -8.54 18.92
N PHE A 124 0.45 -7.74 17.84
CA PHE A 124 0.71 -6.30 17.88
C PHE A 124 1.97 -5.93 18.69
N GLU A 125 2.95 -6.82 18.75
CA GLU A 125 4.20 -6.56 19.47
C GLU A 125 4.96 -5.43 18.75
N PRO A 126 5.51 -4.44 19.51
CA PRO A 126 6.33 -3.39 18.92
C PRO A 126 7.58 -4.00 18.25
N PRO A 127 8.08 -3.38 17.17
CA PRO A 127 9.31 -3.84 16.50
C PRO A 127 10.47 -3.85 17.49
N ALA A 128 11.33 -4.86 17.40
CA ALA A 128 12.54 -4.94 18.20
C ALA A 128 13.45 -3.73 17.92
N ALA A 129 14.30 -3.34 18.89
CA ALA A 129 15.12 -2.13 18.82
C ALA A 129 16.08 -2.14 17.61
N ASP A 130 16.54 -3.30 17.18
CA ASP A 130 17.35 -3.53 15.98
C ASP A 130 16.56 -3.47 14.67
N GLU A 131 15.24 -3.68 14.73
CA GLU A 131 14.33 -3.59 13.57
C GLU A 131 13.78 -2.17 13.32
N THR A 132 14.06 -1.20 14.18
CA THR A 132 13.52 0.18 14.05
C THR A 132 13.98 0.88 12.76
N TRP A 133 15.08 0.47 12.17
CA TRP A 133 15.65 1.01 10.94
C TRP A 133 15.56 0.08 9.73
N SER A 134 15.36 -1.24 9.93
CA SER A 134 15.12 -2.19 8.87
C SER A 134 13.64 -2.55 8.79
N TYR A 135 13.09 -2.63 7.58
CA TYR A 135 11.76 -3.17 7.39
C TYR A 135 11.73 -4.62 7.85
N ASN A 136 10.76 -4.97 8.71
CA ASN A 136 10.49 -6.36 9.04
C ASN A 136 10.28 -7.17 7.74
N VAL A 137 10.74 -8.41 7.70
CA VAL A 137 10.63 -9.32 6.54
C VAL A 137 9.21 -9.34 5.97
N LEU A 138 8.20 -9.41 6.84
CA LEU A 138 6.80 -9.40 6.43
C LEU A 138 6.40 -8.09 5.74
N GLN A 139 6.85 -6.94 6.24
CA GLN A 139 6.61 -5.64 5.61
C GLN A 139 7.25 -5.56 4.22
N ARG A 140 8.50 -6.03 4.07
CA ARG A 140 9.18 -6.09 2.76
C ARG A 140 8.43 -6.98 1.78
N MET A 141 8.02 -8.19 2.20
CA MET A 141 7.25 -9.09 1.36
C MET A 141 5.90 -8.48 0.93
N THR A 142 5.20 -7.83 1.86
CA THR A 142 3.94 -7.15 1.57
C THR A 142 4.15 -6.00 0.59
N TYR A 143 5.20 -5.20 0.75
CA TYR A 143 5.50 -4.11 -0.21
C TYR A 143 5.90 -4.65 -1.58
N VAL A 144 6.68 -5.73 -1.66
CA VAL A 144 7.00 -6.40 -2.92
C VAL A 144 5.74 -6.90 -3.61
N LEU A 145 4.84 -7.56 -2.87
CA LEU A 145 3.56 -8.04 -3.38
C LEU A 145 2.70 -6.88 -3.91
N VAL A 146 2.56 -5.82 -3.12
CA VAL A 146 1.74 -4.66 -3.51
C VAL A 146 2.33 -3.96 -4.72
N VAL A 147 3.63 -3.64 -4.72
CA VAL A 147 4.27 -2.85 -5.77
C VAL A 147 4.46 -3.63 -7.06
N PHE A 148 4.80 -4.93 -6.99
CA PHE A 148 5.17 -5.71 -8.17
C PHE A 148 4.09 -6.69 -8.66
N ALA A 149 3.05 -6.93 -7.86
CA ALA A 149 1.95 -7.79 -8.29
C ALA A 149 0.61 -7.03 -8.32
N ILE A 150 0.18 -6.45 -7.20
CA ILE A 150 -1.17 -5.88 -7.11
C ILE A 150 -1.28 -4.58 -7.93
N PHE A 151 -0.33 -3.65 -7.85
CA PHE A 151 -0.36 -2.43 -8.66
C PHE A 151 -0.30 -2.70 -10.18
N PRO A 152 0.62 -3.53 -10.70
CA PRO A 152 0.59 -3.90 -12.13
C PRO A 152 -0.72 -4.56 -12.55
N LEU A 153 -1.29 -5.44 -11.71
CA LEU A 153 -2.59 -6.06 -11.97
C LEU A 153 -3.71 -5.02 -12.02
N MET A 154 -3.73 -4.05 -11.08
CA MET A 154 -4.69 -2.95 -11.07
C MET A 154 -4.63 -2.12 -12.35
N ILE A 155 -3.41 -1.77 -12.79
CA ILE A 155 -3.20 -1.01 -14.02
C ILE A 155 -3.67 -1.82 -15.23
N TRP A 156 -3.26 -3.07 -15.31
CA TRP A 156 -3.62 -3.95 -16.44
C TRP A 156 -5.13 -4.17 -16.52
N THR A 157 -5.78 -4.52 -15.41
CA THR A 157 -7.23 -4.73 -15.39
C THR A 157 -8.00 -3.43 -15.65
N GLY A 158 -7.52 -2.29 -15.15
CA GLY A 158 -8.08 -0.98 -15.44
C GLY A 158 -8.02 -0.62 -16.93
N LEU A 159 -6.86 -0.82 -17.56
CA LEU A 159 -6.68 -0.61 -19.00
C LEU A 159 -7.56 -1.56 -19.82
N ALA A 160 -7.69 -2.82 -19.41
CA ALA A 160 -8.53 -3.82 -20.09
C ALA A 160 -10.03 -3.47 -20.10
N MET A 161 -10.48 -2.60 -19.20
CA MET A 161 -11.85 -2.07 -19.22
C MET A 161 -12.02 -0.83 -20.11
N SER A 162 -10.93 -0.28 -20.65
CA SER A 162 -10.97 0.84 -21.60
C SER A 162 -11.23 0.34 -23.02
N PHE A 163 -12.25 0.87 -23.68
CA PHE A 163 -12.57 0.51 -25.08
C PHE A 163 -11.41 0.77 -26.04
N GLY A 164 -10.71 1.90 -25.89
CA GLY A 164 -9.57 2.22 -26.74
C GLY A 164 -8.41 1.23 -26.58
N PHE A 165 -8.12 0.84 -25.35
CA PHE A 165 -7.09 -0.16 -25.07
C PHE A 165 -7.49 -1.53 -25.60
N THR A 166 -8.75 -1.94 -25.40
CA THR A 166 -9.25 -3.23 -25.89
C THR A 166 -9.20 -3.34 -27.40
N ALA A 167 -9.52 -2.26 -28.11
CA ALA A 167 -9.44 -2.21 -29.57
C ALA A 167 -7.99 -2.32 -30.08
N ALA A 168 -7.04 -1.67 -29.38
CA ALA A 168 -5.62 -1.68 -29.75
C ALA A 168 -4.90 -2.97 -29.34
N PHE A 169 -5.26 -3.54 -28.19
CA PHE A 169 -4.58 -4.69 -27.56
C PHE A 169 -5.56 -5.80 -27.15
N PRO A 170 -6.31 -6.41 -28.07
CA PRO A 170 -7.34 -7.40 -27.73
C PRO A 170 -6.78 -8.64 -27.03
N LEU A 171 -5.53 -9.03 -27.33
CA LEU A 171 -4.87 -10.15 -26.67
C LEU A 171 -4.68 -9.92 -25.18
N ALA A 172 -4.35 -8.70 -24.78
CA ALA A 172 -4.15 -8.36 -23.35
C ALA A 172 -5.43 -8.53 -22.52
N VAL A 173 -6.60 -8.32 -23.14
CA VAL A 173 -7.90 -8.53 -22.50
C VAL A 173 -8.25 -10.03 -22.46
N ARG A 174 -7.99 -10.75 -23.55
CA ARG A 174 -8.22 -12.21 -23.63
C ARG A 174 -7.38 -12.98 -22.59
N LEU A 175 -6.14 -12.55 -22.36
CA LEU A 175 -5.27 -13.15 -21.32
C LEU A 175 -5.84 -13.01 -19.91
N LEU A 176 -6.63 -11.98 -19.64
CA LEU A 176 -7.36 -11.84 -18.38
C LEU A 176 -8.65 -12.67 -18.31
N GLY A 177 -9.05 -13.29 -19.42
CA GLY A 177 -10.32 -14.03 -19.52
C GLY A 177 -11.53 -13.15 -19.87
N GLY A 178 -11.30 -11.96 -20.45
CA GLY A 178 -12.33 -11.05 -20.93
C GLY A 178 -12.59 -9.82 -20.07
N GLN A 179 -13.44 -8.90 -20.57
CA GLN A 179 -13.68 -7.61 -19.93
C GLN A 179 -14.38 -7.73 -18.56
N GLN A 180 -15.31 -8.65 -18.39
CA GLN A 180 -15.99 -8.84 -17.11
C GLN A 180 -15.07 -9.50 -16.09
N THR A 181 -14.20 -10.41 -16.55
CA THR A 181 -13.15 -10.96 -15.70
C THR A 181 -12.17 -9.88 -15.26
N ALA A 182 -11.73 -9.00 -16.18
CA ALA A 182 -10.87 -7.87 -15.83
C ALA A 182 -11.51 -6.98 -14.76
N ARG A 183 -12.81 -6.69 -14.88
CA ARG A 183 -13.57 -5.91 -13.90
C ARG A 183 -13.66 -6.61 -12.54
N SER A 184 -13.91 -7.92 -12.54
CA SER A 184 -13.97 -8.72 -11.31
C SER A 184 -12.62 -8.79 -10.61
N LEU A 185 -11.53 -8.97 -11.36
CA LEU A 185 -10.16 -8.96 -10.84
C LEU A 185 -9.76 -7.58 -10.31
N HIS A 186 -10.16 -6.50 -11.00
CA HIS A 186 -9.93 -5.13 -10.55
C HIS A 186 -10.60 -4.87 -9.20
N PHE A 187 -11.84 -5.29 -9.05
CA PHE A 187 -12.58 -5.17 -7.80
C PHE A 187 -11.93 -5.98 -6.66
N LEU A 188 -11.54 -7.24 -6.92
CA LEU A 188 -10.85 -8.07 -5.92
C LEU A 188 -9.49 -7.49 -5.52
N ALA A 189 -8.72 -6.99 -6.49
CA ALA A 189 -7.46 -6.30 -6.22
C ALA A 189 -7.68 -5.01 -5.41
N THR A 190 -8.78 -4.28 -5.64
CA THR A 190 -9.17 -3.12 -4.83
C THR A 190 -9.43 -3.52 -3.39
N ILE A 191 -10.15 -4.62 -3.14
CA ILE A 191 -10.38 -5.14 -1.78
C ILE A 191 -9.04 -5.45 -1.08
N LEU A 192 -8.11 -6.09 -1.78
CA LEU A 192 -6.78 -6.37 -1.23
C LEU A 192 -5.99 -5.09 -0.90
N LEU A 193 -6.08 -4.07 -1.75
CA LEU A 193 -5.44 -2.78 -1.49
C LEU A 193 -6.08 -2.01 -0.32
N VAL A 194 -7.40 -2.09 -0.18
CA VAL A 194 -8.09 -1.51 0.98
C VAL A 194 -7.68 -2.22 2.27
N LEU A 195 -7.63 -3.56 2.25
CA LEU A 195 -7.14 -4.33 3.38
C LEU A 195 -5.70 -3.96 3.73
N PHE A 196 -4.84 -3.86 2.72
CA PHE A 196 -3.47 -3.38 2.91
C PHE A 196 -3.44 -1.97 3.52
N LEU A 197 -4.27 -1.03 3.04
CA LEU A 197 -4.35 0.33 3.59
C LEU A 197 -4.75 0.31 5.07
N VAL A 198 -5.76 -0.48 5.45
CA VAL A 198 -6.20 -0.60 6.85
C VAL A 198 -5.05 -1.12 7.72
N VAL A 199 -4.41 -2.22 7.32
CA VAL A 199 -3.27 -2.78 8.06
C VAL A 199 -2.12 -1.77 8.12
N HIS A 200 -1.83 -1.06 7.03
CA HIS A 200 -0.79 -0.03 6.97
C HIS A 200 -1.05 1.11 7.95
N ILE A 201 -2.28 1.62 8.02
CA ILE A 201 -2.65 2.68 8.97
C ILE A 201 -2.54 2.18 10.42
N VAL A 202 -3.06 0.98 10.71
CA VAL A 202 -2.97 0.37 12.05
C VAL A 202 -1.51 0.26 12.48
N MET A 203 -0.63 -0.23 11.60
CA MET A 203 0.79 -0.37 11.90
C MET A 203 1.49 0.98 12.11
N ILE A 204 1.10 2.03 11.38
CA ILE A 204 1.62 3.39 11.64
C ILE A 204 1.19 3.89 13.01
N VAL A 205 -0.06 3.67 13.41
CA VAL A 205 -0.59 4.07 14.72
C VAL A 205 0.15 3.35 15.84
N VAL A 206 0.28 2.02 15.75
CA VAL A 206 0.99 1.20 16.75
C VAL A 206 2.48 1.59 16.84
N ALA A 207 3.12 1.88 15.72
CA ALA A 207 4.53 2.27 15.67
C ALA A 207 4.81 3.75 16.04
N GLY A 208 3.78 4.50 16.47
CA GLY A 208 3.90 5.91 16.87
C GLY A 208 3.58 6.88 15.74
N PHE A 209 2.29 7.14 15.52
CA PHE A 209 1.73 7.95 14.44
C PHE A 209 2.42 9.30 14.25
N ARG A 210 2.54 10.11 15.30
CA ARG A 210 3.10 11.48 15.21
C ARG A 210 4.54 11.45 14.68
N LYS A 211 5.36 10.54 15.18
CA LYS A 211 6.77 10.41 14.80
C LYS A 211 6.91 9.97 13.34
N ARG A 212 6.14 8.95 12.94
CA ARG A 212 6.15 8.43 11.56
C ARG A 212 5.61 9.44 10.57
N MET A 213 4.49 10.11 10.90
CA MET A 213 3.90 11.14 10.04
C MET A 213 4.84 12.34 9.87
N ARG A 214 5.45 12.83 10.95
CA ARG A 214 6.45 13.90 10.88
C ARG A 214 7.63 13.52 9.98
N ALA A 215 8.16 12.31 10.12
CA ALA A 215 9.24 11.82 9.26
C ALA A 215 8.83 11.77 7.78
N MET A 216 7.60 11.36 7.48
CA MET A 216 7.09 11.29 6.09
C MET A 216 6.80 12.68 5.48
N ILE A 217 6.48 13.68 6.30
CA ILE A 217 6.25 15.05 5.83
C ILE A 217 7.57 15.82 5.72
N THR A 218 8.34 15.88 6.82
CA THR A 218 9.53 16.74 6.92
C THR A 218 10.80 16.09 6.42
N GLY A 219 10.85 14.73 6.39
CA GLY A 219 12.06 13.97 6.08
C GLY A 219 13.07 13.89 7.22
N ARG A 220 12.74 14.43 8.39
CA ARG A 220 13.58 14.37 9.58
C ARG A 220 13.04 13.26 10.48
N ALA A 221 13.84 12.20 10.67
CA ALA A 221 13.63 11.27 11.77
C ALA A 221 14.25 11.89 13.01
N ASP A 222 13.52 11.90 14.13
CA ASP A 222 14.14 12.28 15.41
C ASP A 222 15.29 11.29 15.66
N PRO A 223 16.48 11.76 16.05
CA PRO A 223 17.56 10.87 16.43
C PRO A 223 17.01 9.95 17.52
N VAL A 224 17.28 8.65 17.39
CA VAL A 224 17.06 7.72 18.51
C VAL A 224 17.80 8.34 19.69
N ALA A 225 17.07 8.66 20.77
CA ALA A 225 17.73 8.96 22.01
C ALA A 225 18.61 7.73 22.29
N THR A 226 19.90 7.85 21.96
CA THR A 226 20.90 6.97 22.50
C THR A 226 20.65 7.05 23.99
N ALA A 227 20.20 5.95 24.57
CA ALA A 227 20.25 5.80 26.02
C ALA A 227 21.71 6.08 26.36
N THR A 228 21.97 7.32 26.72
CA THR A 228 23.21 7.69 27.39
C THR A 228 23.17 6.79 28.59
N SER A 229 23.89 5.69 28.48
CA SER A 229 24.25 4.87 29.61
C SER A 229 24.69 5.88 30.65
N ALA A 230 23.93 6.01 31.71
CA ALA A 230 24.38 6.66 32.91
C ALA A 230 25.62 5.87 33.36
N VAL A 231 26.76 6.25 32.82
CA VAL A 231 28.03 5.99 33.45
C VAL A 231 27.95 6.86 34.70
N GLY A 232 27.54 6.23 35.78
CA GLY A 232 27.63 6.82 37.10
C GLY A 232 29.03 7.36 37.29
N PRO A 233 29.18 8.43 38.08
CA PRO A 233 30.50 9.00 38.30
C PRO A 233 31.42 7.88 38.79
N SER A 234 32.48 7.64 38.03
CA SER A 234 33.58 6.77 38.41
C SER A 234 33.99 7.14 39.85
N GLU A 235 33.73 6.25 40.80
CA GLU A 235 34.35 6.33 42.11
C GLU A 235 35.84 6.50 41.91
N ALA A 236 36.31 7.67 42.33
CA ALA A 236 37.72 8.01 42.35
C ALA A 236 38.41 6.96 43.26
N ARG A 237 39.20 6.10 42.67
CA ARG A 237 40.07 5.16 43.37
C ARG A 237 40.99 5.95 44.27
N PRO A 238 41.02 5.71 45.61
CA PRO A 238 41.91 6.45 46.49
C PRO A 238 43.38 6.16 46.10
N PRO A 239 44.27 7.16 46.28
CA PRO A 239 45.69 6.99 45.93
C PRO A 239 46.35 5.93 46.85
N HIS A 240 47.06 5.06 46.20
CA HIS A 240 47.91 4.03 46.85
C HIS A 240 48.96 4.75 47.71
N PRO A 241 49.17 4.36 49.02
CA PRO A 241 50.23 4.94 49.80
C PRO A 241 51.59 4.54 49.21
N ALA A 242 52.46 5.51 49.08
CA ALA A 242 53.84 5.36 48.69
C ALA A 242 54.54 4.52 49.75
N SER A 243 55.15 3.39 49.32
CA SER A 243 56.10 2.66 50.16
C SER A 243 57.39 3.44 50.21
N GLU A 244 57.60 4.08 51.39
CA GLU A 244 58.89 4.62 51.78
C GLU A 244 59.95 3.49 51.82
N GLY A 245 61.12 3.89 51.41
CA GLY A 245 62.26 3.08 51.22
C GLY A 245 62.83 2.46 52.45
N ALA A 246 63.66 1.49 52.27
CA ALA A 246 64.74 1.15 53.20
C ALA A 246 66.03 0.97 52.40
N THR A 247 66.90 1.87 52.66
CA THR A 247 68.32 1.77 52.47
C THR A 247 68.91 0.53 53.19
N LEU A 248 69.66 -0.22 52.49
CA LEU A 248 71.06 -0.64 52.86
C LEU A 248 71.65 -1.38 51.65
#